data_ad493d5a5b09bbb6d8dd0e387140fd47
#
_entry.id   ad493d5a5b09bbb6d8dd0e387140fd47
#
_cell.length_a   1.000
_cell.length_b   1.000
_cell.length_c   1.000
_cell.angle_alpha   90.00
_cell.angle_beta   90.00
_cell.angle_gamma   90.00
#
_symmetry.space_group_name_H-M   'P 1'
#
loop_
_entity.id
_entity.type
_entity.pdbx_description
1 polymer ?
#
loop_
_entity_poly.entity_id
_entity_poly.type
_entity_poly.pdbx_seq_one_letter_code
_entity_poly.pdbx_strand_id
1 'polypeptide(L)'
;LYGFPGTACISLNDTIIHGIPSHDIVIRPGDIVSIDTGAKVDGFNGDNACTYAVGKIDLEAQRLLDVTKAALYKGIEQAKAGNRIGAARGPRGAQLRPSGPRPTPCARHDHCH
;
A
#
# COMPACT_ATOMS: atom_id res chain seq x y z
N LEU A 1 -7.54 15.97 -9.01
CA LEU A 1 -8.73 15.12 -9.19
C LEU A 1 -9.59 15.26 -7.93
N TYR A 2 -10.87 15.59 -8.06
CA TYR A 2 -11.83 15.69 -6.94
C TYR A 2 -11.39 16.57 -5.75
N GLY A 3 -10.62 17.65 -5.99
CA GLY A 3 -10.14 18.55 -4.94
C GLY A 3 -8.94 18.04 -4.13
N PHE A 4 -8.33 16.93 -4.54
CA PHE A 4 -7.09 16.45 -3.87
C PHE A 4 -5.96 17.47 -4.07
N PRO A 5 -5.30 17.93 -2.98
CA PRO A 5 -4.39 19.08 -3.02
C PRO A 5 -2.98 18.76 -3.54
N GLY A 6 -2.70 17.52 -3.93
CA GLY A 6 -1.38 17.08 -4.41
C GLY A 6 -1.44 16.34 -5.75
N THR A 7 -0.28 16.06 -6.32
CA THR A 7 -0.12 15.27 -7.54
C THR A 7 0.11 13.78 -7.25
N ALA A 8 0.41 13.44 -6.00
CA ALA A 8 0.62 12.09 -5.51
C ALA A 8 0.12 11.96 -4.08
N CYS A 9 -0.31 10.77 -3.68
CA CYS A 9 -0.50 10.43 -2.28
C CYS A 9 0.84 10.03 -1.68
N ILE A 10 1.20 10.61 -0.53
CA ILE A 10 2.41 10.28 0.22
C ILE A 10 2.00 9.81 1.61
N SER A 11 2.11 8.51 1.83
CA SER A 11 1.67 7.89 3.08
C SER A 11 2.88 7.39 3.86
N LEU A 12 3.08 7.91 5.08
CA LEU A 12 4.19 7.53 5.96
C LEU A 12 3.73 6.51 7.00
N ASN A 13 4.55 5.51 7.24
CA ASN A 13 4.47 4.55 8.36
C ASN A 13 3.06 3.95 8.49
N ASP A 14 2.29 4.35 9.48
CA ASP A 14 0.96 3.87 9.81
C ASP A 14 -0.17 4.54 8.99
N THR A 15 0.13 5.54 8.19
CA THR A 15 -0.79 6.08 7.20
C THR A 15 -0.98 5.07 6.06
N ILE A 16 -2.13 4.41 6.01
CA ILE A 16 -2.35 3.27 5.13
C ILE A 16 -2.41 3.68 3.65
N ILE A 17 -3.26 4.67 3.32
CA ILE A 17 -3.49 5.18 1.96
C ILE A 17 -3.87 6.67 1.99
N HIS A 18 -3.82 7.31 0.83
CA HIS A 18 -4.31 8.67 0.58
C HIS A 18 -3.66 9.75 1.46
N GLY A 19 -2.42 9.52 1.92
CA GLY A 19 -1.67 10.53 2.65
C GLY A 19 -1.55 11.82 1.85
N ILE A 20 -1.98 12.95 2.42
CA ILE A 20 -1.88 14.26 1.79
C ILE A 20 -0.46 14.79 2.00
N PRO A 21 0.28 15.11 0.92
CA PRO A 21 1.61 15.71 1.06
C PRO A 21 1.54 17.02 1.85
N SER A 22 2.42 17.16 2.85
CA SER A 22 2.51 18.36 3.68
C SER A 22 3.97 18.72 3.93
N HIS A 23 4.27 20.01 3.98
CA HIS A 23 5.59 20.51 4.38
C HIS A 23 5.88 20.30 5.87
N ASP A 24 4.86 20.04 6.68
CA ASP A 24 4.99 19.80 8.12
C ASP A 24 5.43 18.37 8.45
N ILE A 25 5.34 17.45 7.47
CA ILE A 25 5.71 16.05 7.62
C ILE A 25 7.08 15.82 7.00
N VAL A 26 8.09 15.63 7.84
CA VAL A 26 9.49 15.39 7.41
C VAL A 26 9.80 13.92 7.45
N ILE A 27 10.19 13.37 6.31
CA ILE A 27 10.65 11.99 6.15
C ILE A 27 12.00 11.82 6.85
N ARG A 28 12.16 10.77 7.64
CA ARG A 28 13.36 10.48 8.43
C ARG A 28 13.91 9.09 8.17
N PRO A 29 15.22 8.84 8.40
CA PRO A 29 15.75 7.48 8.40
C PRO A 29 14.98 6.59 9.39
N GLY A 30 14.58 5.41 8.93
CA GLY A 30 13.73 4.49 9.68
C GLY A 30 12.27 4.46 9.22
N ASP A 31 11.83 5.48 8.46
CA ASP A 31 10.47 5.51 7.93
C ASP A 31 10.30 4.58 6.72
N ILE A 32 9.05 4.15 6.50
CA ILE A 32 8.57 3.62 5.22
C ILE A 32 7.63 4.62 4.59
N VAL A 33 7.78 4.84 3.28
CA VAL A 33 7.02 5.84 2.51
C VAL A 33 6.34 5.17 1.35
N SER A 34 5.01 5.15 1.36
CA SER A 34 4.20 4.70 0.23
C SER A 34 3.85 5.89 -0.65
N ILE A 35 4.23 5.82 -1.92
CA ILE A 35 3.95 6.82 -2.95
C ILE A 35 2.96 6.19 -3.92
N ASP A 36 1.83 6.86 -4.12
CA ASP A 36 0.77 6.43 -5.03
C ASP A 36 0.46 7.58 -5.99
N THR A 37 0.57 7.31 -7.28
CA THR A 37 0.44 8.30 -8.36
C THR A 37 -0.45 7.79 -9.47
N GLY A 38 -1.34 8.64 -9.95
CA GLY A 38 -2.13 8.40 -11.15
C GLY A 38 -1.79 9.41 -12.25
N ALA A 39 -1.78 8.95 -13.49
CA ALA A 39 -1.62 9.81 -14.67
C ALA A 39 -2.66 9.50 -15.73
N LYS A 40 -3.06 10.50 -16.50
CA LYS A 40 -3.92 10.32 -17.65
C LYS A 40 -3.28 10.94 -18.89
N VAL A 41 -3.04 10.11 -19.91
CA VAL A 41 -2.44 10.53 -21.18
C VAL A 41 -3.32 10.00 -22.32
N ASP A 42 -3.77 10.87 -23.20
CA ASP A 42 -4.58 10.55 -24.39
C ASP A 42 -5.79 9.65 -24.08
N GLY A 43 -6.43 9.87 -22.92
CA GLY A 43 -7.60 9.10 -22.48
C GLY A 43 -7.27 7.80 -21.72
N PHE A 44 -6.02 7.36 -21.71
CA PHE A 44 -5.55 6.21 -20.94
C PHE A 44 -5.16 6.61 -19.53
N ASN A 45 -5.52 5.78 -18.55
CA ASN A 45 -5.15 5.96 -17.15
C ASN A 45 -3.99 5.04 -16.81
N GLY A 46 -2.94 5.62 -16.20
CA GLY A 46 -1.88 4.89 -15.53
C GLY A 46 -2.03 5.05 -14.01
N ASP A 47 -1.75 3.99 -13.28
CA ASP A 47 -1.83 3.94 -11.82
C ASP A 47 -0.64 3.14 -11.29
N ASN A 48 0.10 3.71 -10.37
CA ASN A 48 1.30 3.09 -9.82
C ASN A 48 1.49 3.45 -8.35
N ALA A 49 1.68 2.43 -7.53
CA ALA A 49 2.00 2.60 -6.12
C ALA A 49 3.23 1.78 -5.72
N CYS A 50 4.10 2.37 -4.92
CA CYS A 50 5.29 1.68 -4.40
C CYS A 50 5.63 2.19 -3.00
N THR A 51 6.12 1.29 -2.14
CA THR A 51 6.61 1.66 -0.81
C THR A 51 8.13 1.55 -0.74
N TYR A 52 8.77 2.57 -0.20
CA TYR A 52 10.22 2.70 -0.08
C TYR A 52 10.64 2.76 1.38
N ALA A 53 11.74 2.08 1.70
CA ALA A 53 12.42 2.22 2.97
C ALA A 53 13.34 3.46 2.95
N VAL A 54 13.33 4.22 4.00
CA VAL A 54 14.22 5.39 4.17
C VAL A 54 15.38 5.01 5.07
N GLY A 55 16.54 4.76 4.48
CA GLY A 55 17.69 4.28 5.22
C GLY A 55 17.46 2.88 5.80
N LYS A 56 17.92 2.65 7.04
CA LYS A 56 17.74 1.39 7.75
C LYS A 56 16.43 1.40 8.51
N ILE A 57 15.51 0.53 8.12
CA ILE A 57 14.22 0.31 8.80
C ILE A 57 14.32 -0.87 9.77
N ASP A 58 13.32 -1.05 10.64
CA ASP A 58 13.24 -2.20 11.53
C ASP A 58 12.91 -3.51 10.77
N LEU A 59 13.12 -4.65 11.44
CA LEU A 59 12.93 -5.97 10.85
C LEU A 59 11.46 -6.28 10.54
N GLU A 60 10.54 -5.74 11.29
CA GLU A 60 9.10 -5.96 11.08
C GLU A 60 8.63 -5.20 9.84
N ALA A 61 9.03 -3.93 9.71
CA ALA A 61 8.77 -3.13 8.52
C ALA A 61 9.41 -3.75 7.27
N GLN A 62 10.66 -4.21 7.34
CA GLN A 62 11.30 -4.90 6.21
C GLN A 62 10.54 -6.16 5.82
N ARG A 63 10.15 -6.99 6.79
CA ARG A 63 9.34 -8.19 6.54
C ARG A 63 8.00 -7.84 5.89
N LEU A 64 7.34 -6.78 6.33
CA LEU A 64 6.08 -6.31 5.73
C LEU A 64 6.26 -5.97 4.27
N LEU A 65 7.30 -5.21 3.90
CA LEU A 65 7.61 -4.86 2.52
C LEU A 65 7.88 -6.10 1.67
N ASP A 66 8.70 -7.04 2.16
CA ASP A 66 9.08 -8.25 1.44
C ASP A 66 7.87 -9.16 1.20
N VAL A 67 7.03 -9.38 2.21
CA VAL A 67 5.82 -10.22 2.10
C VAL A 67 4.80 -9.57 1.16
N THR A 68 4.61 -8.25 1.26
CA THR A 68 3.66 -7.52 0.39
C THR A 68 4.11 -7.59 -1.07
N LYS A 69 5.40 -7.38 -1.32
CA LYS A 69 5.99 -7.49 -2.66
C LYS A 69 5.85 -8.91 -3.22
N ALA A 70 6.19 -9.92 -2.43
CA ALA A 70 6.03 -11.32 -2.83
C ALA A 70 4.56 -11.67 -3.13
N ALA A 71 3.62 -11.19 -2.31
CA ALA A 71 2.19 -11.38 -2.52
C ALA A 71 1.70 -10.73 -3.81
N LEU A 72 2.21 -9.54 -4.17
CA LEU A 72 1.91 -8.86 -5.42
C LEU A 72 2.32 -9.73 -6.63
N TYR A 73 3.57 -10.20 -6.66
CA TYR A 73 4.04 -11.02 -7.77
C TYR A 73 3.29 -12.34 -7.89
N LYS A 74 2.95 -12.98 -6.77
CA LYS A 74 2.07 -14.17 -6.78
C LYS A 74 0.69 -13.87 -7.36
N GLY A 75 0.13 -12.70 -7.08
CA GLY A 75 -1.11 -12.24 -7.69
C GLY A 75 -0.99 -12.04 -9.20
N ILE A 76 0.11 -11.41 -9.65
CA ILE A 76 0.40 -11.17 -11.07
C ILE A 76 0.54 -12.49 -11.84
N GLU A 77 1.21 -13.51 -11.27
CA GLU A 77 1.34 -14.85 -11.88
C GLU A 77 -0.02 -15.48 -12.20
N GLN A 78 -1.07 -15.10 -11.46
CA GLN A 78 -2.43 -15.60 -11.67
C GLN A 78 -3.25 -14.77 -12.67
N ALA A 79 -2.77 -13.61 -13.11
CA ALA A 79 -3.44 -12.74 -14.08
C ALA A 79 -3.27 -13.28 -15.51
N LYS A 80 -3.84 -14.45 -15.77
CA LYS A 80 -3.79 -15.17 -17.05
C LYS A 80 -5.19 -15.37 -17.59
N ALA A 81 -5.31 -15.42 -18.93
CA ALA A 81 -6.57 -15.76 -19.58
C ALA A 81 -7.10 -17.11 -19.08
N GLY A 82 -8.39 -17.17 -18.76
CA GLY A 82 -9.06 -18.35 -18.21
C GLY A 82 -9.05 -18.45 -16.68
N ASN A 83 -8.20 -17.71 -16.00
CA ASN A 83 -8.21 -17.67 -14.53
C ASN A 83 -9.34 -16.76 -13.98
N ARG A 84 -9.87 -17.12 -12.83
CA ARG A 84 -10.84 -16.28 -12.11
C ARG A 84 -10.12 -15.21 -11.30
N ILE A 85 -10.72 -14.02 -11.15
CA ILE A 85 -10.20 -12.92 -10.31
C ILE A 85 -9.91 -13.38 -8.88
N GLY A 86 -10.72 -14.30 -8.32
CA GLY A 86 -10.48 -14.89 -7.01
C GLY A 86 -9.15 -15.63 -6.86
N ALA A 87 -8.60 -16.20 -7.94
CA ALA A 87 -7.30 -16.85 -7.92
C ALA A 87 -6.15 -15.86 -7.65
N ALA A 88 -6.26 -14.63 -8.13
CA ALA A 88 -5.28 -13.57 -7.86
C ALA A 88 -5.34 -13.07 -6.40
N ARG A 89 -6.49 -13.20 -5.72
CA ARG A 89 -6.67 -12.79 -4.32
C ARG A 89 -6.23 -13.84 -3.29
N GLY A 90 -6.36 -15.13 -3.63
CA GLY A 90 -6.13 -16.24 -2.71
C GLY A 90 -4.73 -16.26 -2.07
N PRO A 91 -3.65 -16.15 -2.84
CA PRO A 91 -2.30 -16.17 -2.29
C PRO A 91 -1.99 -15.00 -1.35
N ARG A 92 -2.60 -13.83 -1.58
CA ARG A 92 -2.38 -12.64 -0.73
C ARG A 92 -2.92 -12.83 0.68
N GLY A 93 -4.11 -13.37 0.81
CA GLY A 93 -4.75 -13.59 2.12
C GLY A 93 -4.05 -14.62 2.99
N ALA A 94 -3.39 -15.59 2.38
CA ALA A 94 -2.66 -16.63 3.11
C ALA A 94 -1.29 -16.18 3.63
N GLN A 95 -0.62 -15.26 2.91
CA GLN A 95 0.72 -14.77 3.28
C GLN A 95 0.67 -13.62 4.31
N LEU A 96 -0.44 -12.88 4.35
CA LEU A 96 -0.63 -11.74 5.27
C LEU A 96 -1.25 -12.14 6.62
N ARG A 97 -1.43 -13.44 6.90
CA ARG A 97 -1.86 -13.86 8.24
C ARG A 97 -0.70 -13.70 9.21
N PRO A 98 -0.78 -12.77 10.17
CA PRO A 98 0.20 -12.72 11.26
C PRO A 98 0.16 -14.05 12.02
N SER A 99 1.32 -14.58 12.32
CA SER A 99 1.48 -15.72 13.24
C SER A 99 1.37 -15.25 14.71
N GLY A 100 0.30 -14.50 15.04
CA GLY A 100 0.06 -13.94 16.37
C GLY A 100 -1.43 -13.76 16.64
N PRO A 101 -1.83 -13.51 17.92
CA PRO A 101 -3.21 -13.24 18.25
C PRO A 101 -3.72 -12.05 17.44
N ARG A 102 -4.93 -12.19 16.86
CA ARG A 102 -5.59 -11.13 16.11
C ARG A 102 -5.64 -9.86 16.95
N PRO A 103 -5.21 -8.70 16.40
CA PRO A 103 -5.54 -7.45 17.05
C PRO A 103 -7.07 -7.36 17.17
N THR A 104 -7.53 -6.95 18.34
CA THR A 104 -8.95 -6.64 18.57
C THR A 104 -9.42 -5.65 17.51
N PRO A 105 -10.62 -5.82 16.94
CA PRO A 105 -11.15 -4.86 15.99
C PRO A 105 -11.14 -3.48 16.63
N CYS A 106 -10.47 -2.54 15.97
CA CYS A 106 -10.53 -1.14 16.35
C CYS A 106 -12.01 -0.73 16.39
N ALA A 107 -12.47 -0.23 17.53
CA ALA A 107 -13.81 0.29 17.68
C ALA A 107 -14.05 1.33 16.58
N ARG A 108 -15.18 1.20 15.90
CA ARG A 108 -15.62 2.11 14.85
C ARG A 108 -15.47 3.55 15.31
N HIS A 109 -14.62 4.29 14.64
CA HIS A 109 -14.77 5.73 14.59
C HIS A 109 -15.63 6.05 13.35
N ASP A 110 -16.91 6.32 13.64
CA ASP A 110 -17.83 6.96 12.70
C ASP A 110 -17.30 8.36 12.40
N HIS A 111 -16.60 8.52 11.31
CA HIS A 111 -16.36 9.81 10.65
C HIS A 111 -15.57 9.57 9.34
N CYS A 112 -16.30 9.15 8.31
CA CYS A 112 -15.91 9.39 6.93
C CYS A 112 -17.03 10.22 6.29
N HIS A 113 -16.74 11.53 6.16
CA HIS A 113 -17.46 12.42 5.25
C HIS A 113 -16.61 12.68 4.03
#